data_bb03d8456b084a0b011d810e16bf43f7
#
_entry.id   bb03d8456b084a0b011d810e16bf43f7
#
_cell.length_a   1.000
_cell.length_b   1.000
_cell.length_c   1.000
_cell.angle_alpha   90.00
_cell.angle_beta   90.00
_cell.angle_gamma   90.00
#
_symmetry.space_group_name_H-M   'P 1'
#
loop_
_entity.id
_entity.type
_entity.pdbx_description
1 polymer ?
#
loop_
_entity_poly.entity_id
_entity_poly.type
_entity_poly.pdbx_seq_one_letter_code
_entity_poly.pdbx_strand_id
1 'polypeptide(L)' 'DQKQRVDRLLAAVAQLGDRCRDLLTLKLEGHSFPEIQTRMGQHSINTIYTWDLRCRKQLLSLMGGTWE' A
#
# COMPACT_ATOMS: atom_id res chain seq x y z
N ASP A 1 -19.80 -6.31 -5.14
CA ASP A 1 -19.22 -6.41 -6.46
C ASP A 1 -17.71 -6.21 -6.39
N GLN A 2 -16.98 -7.05 -7.11
CA GLN A 2 -15.54 -7.06 -7.12
C GLN A 2 -14.95 -5.73 -7.64
N LYS A 3 -15.55 -5.16 -8.66
CA LYS A 3 -15.13 -3.87 -9.20
C LYS A 3 -15.28 -2.75 -8.18
N GLN A 4 -16.38 -2.74 -7.44
CA GLN A 4 -16.62 -1.74 -6.40
C GLN A 4 -15.60 -1.86 -5.27
N ARG A 5 -15.20 -3.08 -4.93
CA ARG A 5 -14.17 -3.31 -3.91
C ARG A 5 -12.82 -2.76 -4.36
N VAL A 6 -12.45 -3.00 -5.61
CA VAL A 6 -11.20 -2.48 -6.17
C VAL A 6 -11.23 -0.96 -6.24
N ASP A 7 -12.33 -0.37 -6.70
CA ASP A 7 -12.47 1.08 -6.78
C ASP A 7 -12.35 1.72 -5.39
N ARG A 8 -12.96 1.10 -4.38
CA ARG A 8 -12.91 1.57 -3.01
C ARG A 8 -11.49 1.49 -2.45
N LEU A 9 -10.80 0.39 -2.73
CA LEU A 9 -9.42 0.20 -2.32
C LEU A 9 -8.51 1.26 -2.94
N LEU A 10 -8.64 1.49 -4.24
CA LEU A 10 -7.83 2.48 -4.95
C LEU A 10 -8.10 3.89 -4.43
N ALA A 11 -9.35 4.22 -4.15
CA ALA A 11 -9.71 5.52 -3.59
C ALA A 11 -9.09 5.71 -2.20
N ALA A 12 -9.12 4.67 -1.36
CA ALA A 12 -8.52 4.73 -0.03
C ALA A 12 -6.99 4.87 -0.13
N VAL A 13 -6.36 4.13 -1.03
CA VAL A 13 -4.91 4.21 -1.25
C VAL A 13 -4.51 5.62 -1.67
N ALA A 14 -5.30 6.27 -2.52
CA ALA A 14 -5.03 7.63 -2.98
C ALA A 14 -5.06 8.65 -1.83
N GLN A 15 -5.76 8.36 -0.74
CA GLN A 15 -5.84 9.25 0.42
C GLN A 15 -4.69 9.10 1.40
N LEU A 16 -3.87 8.07 1.24
CA LEU A 16 -2.81 7.75 2.21
C LEU A 16 -1.56 8.61 2.11
N GLY A 17 -1.46 9.44 1.08
CA GLY A 17 -0.24 10.20 0.80
C GLY A 17 0.69 9.45 -0.14
N ASP A 18 1.71 10.14 -0.63
CA ASP A 18 2.50 9.65 -1.75
C ASP A 18 3.25 8.36 -1.44
N ARG A 19 3.88 8.29 -0.26
CA ARG A 19 4.69 7.11 0.10
C ARG A 19 3.84 5.84 0.16
N CYS A 20 2.74 5.90 0.89
CA CYS A 20 1.86 4.73 1.02
C CYS A 20 1.21 4.38 -0.30
N ARG A 21 0.80 5.39 -1.07
CA ARG A 21 0.23 5.16 -2.39
C ARG A 21 1.21 4.42 -3.29
N ASP A 22 2.45 4.90 -3.35
CA ASP A 22 3.47 4.28 -4.20
C ASP A 22 3.78 2.86 -3.74
N LEU A 23 3.97 2.65 -2.44
CA LEU A 23 4.27 1.35 -1.88
C LEU A 23 3.15 0.35 -2.17
N LEU A 24 1.92 0.71 -1.87
CA LEU A 24 0.78 -0.18 -2.06
C LEU A 24 0.48 -0.41 -3.53
N THR A 25 0.66 0.59 -4.38
CA THR A 25 0.52 0.43 -5.82
C THR A 25 1.51 -0.60 -6.35
N LEU A 26 2.77 -0.52 -5.96
CA LEU A 26 3.79 -1.49 -6.37
C LEU A 26 3.44 -2.90 -5.90
N LYS A 27 2.92 -3.04 -4.68
CA LYS A 27 2.46 -4.33 -4.18
C LYS A 27 1.31 -4.89 -5.01
N LEU A 28 0.34 -4.05 -5.34
CA LEU A 28 -0.80 -4.46 -6.15
C LEU A 28 -0.39 -4.85 -7.57
N GLU A 29 0.68 -4.26 -8.07
CA GLU A 29 1.24 -4.61 -9.37
C GLU A 29 2.06 -5.91 -9.35
N GLY A 30 2.27 -6.49 -8.18
CA GLY A 30 2.94 -7.78 -8.03
C GLY A 30 4.44 -7.69 -7.80
N HIS A 31 4.98 -6.51 -7.47
CA HIS A 31 6.40 -6.36 -7.18
C HIS A 31 6.76 -6.97 -5.82
N SER A 32 7.93 -7.61 -5.73
CA SER A 32 8.46 -8.13 -4.49
C SER A 32 8.98 -6.98 -3.61
N PHE A 33 9.15 -7.25 -2.30
CA PHE A 33 9.72 -6.25 -1.41
C PHE A 33 11.11 -5.77 -1.83
N PRO A 34 12.03 -6.63 -2.26
CA PRO A 34 13.32 -6.16 -2.77
C PRO A 34 13.18 -5.23 -3.98
N GLU A 35 12.25 -5.50 -4.89
CA GLU A 35 11.98 -4.62 -6.02
C GLU A 35 11.43 -3.28 -5.56
N ILE A 36 10.51 -3.29 -4.61
CA ILE A 36 9.92 -2.08 -4.04
C ILE A 36 11.00 -1.25 -3.36
N GLN A 37 11.90 -1.91 -2.61
CA GLN A 37 13.02 -1.23 -1.98
C GLN A 37 13.85 -0.45 -3.00
N THR A 38 14.20 -1.10 -4.10
CA THR A 38 14.99 -0.48 -5.16
C THR A 38 14.24 0.68 -5.80
N ARG A 39 12.96 0.48 -6.13
CA ARG A 39 12.16 1.51 -6.80
C ARG A 39 11.91 2.71 -5.93
N MET A 40 11.80 2.52 -4.61
CA MET A 40 11.59 3.61 -3.66
C MET A 40 12.89 4.20 -3.13
N GLY A 41 14.04 3.70 -3.59
CA GLY A 41 15.35 4.25 -3.25
C GLY A 41 15.74 4.09 -1.80
N GLN A 42 15.30 3.03 -1.14
CA GLN A 42 15.61 2.81 0.27
C GLN A 42 16.83 1.91 0.45
N HIS A 43 17.60 2.17 1.51
CA HIS A 43 18.81 1.41 1.80
C HIS A 43 18.54 0.10 2.55
N SER A 44 17.38 -0.01 3.20
CA SER A 44 17.08 -1.16 4.04
C SER A 44 15.69 -1.71 3.70
N ILE A 45 15.62 -3.03 3.54
CA ILE A 45 14.33 -3.69 3.33
C ILE A 45 13.44 -3.60 4.57
N ASN A 46 14.03 -3.48 5.76
CA ASN A 46 13.27 -3.31 6.99
C ASN A 46 12.45 -2.02 6.97
N THR A 47 12.96 -0.98 6.33
CA THR A 47 12.21 0.26 6.13
C THR A 47 10.94 0.00 5.34
N ILE A 48 11.03 -0.81 4.29
CA ILE A 48 9.88 -1.17 3.45
C ILE A 48 8.86 -1.96 4.28
N TYR A 49 9.30 -2.92 5.07
CA TYR A 49 8.40 -3.71 5.93
C TYR A 49 7.67 -2.81 6.94
N THR A 50 8.37 -1.87 7.55
CA THR A 50 7.78 -0.94 8.50
C THR A 50 6.75 -0.05 7.82
N TRP A 51 7.08 0.50 6.65
CA TRP A 51 6.15 1.33 5.89
C TRP A 51 4.93 0.53 5.45
N ASP A 52 5.13 -0.71 5.00
CA ASP A 52 4.05 -1.58 4.59
C ASP A 52 3.05 -1.80 5.74
N LEU A 53 3.57 -2.12 6.92
CA LEU A 53 2.72 -2.33 8.09
C LEU A 53 1.92 -1.07 8.45
N ARG A 54 2.58 0.08 8.48
CA ARG A 54 1.92 1.35 8.80
C ARG A 54 0.89 1.73 7.76
N CYS A 55 1.25 1.57 6.48
CA CYS A 55 0.35 1.90 5.38
C CYS A 55 -0.88 1.00 5.38
N ARG A 56 -0.71 -0.29 5.65
CA ARG A 56 -1.84 -1.21 5.73
C ARG A 56 -2.76 -0.87 6.89
N LYS A 57 -2.21 -0.48 8.04
CA LYS A 57 -3.03 -0.07 9.19
C LYS A 57 -3.85 1.18 8.87
N GLN A 58 -3.23 2.16 8.21
CA GLN A 58 -3.95 3.37 7.79
C GLN A 58 -5.03 3.04 6.77
N LEU A 59 -4.74 2.16 5.83
CA LEU A 59 -5.70 1.74 4.82
C LEU A 59 -6.91 1.06 5.46
N LEU A 60 -6.69 0.15 6.39
CA LEU A 60 -7.76 -0.53 7.10
C LEU A 60 -8.63 0.47 7.86
N SER A 61 -8.01 1.47 8.47
CA SER A 61 -8.75 2.52 9.18
C SER A 61 -9.66 3.30 8.23
N LEU A 62 -9.16 3.65 7.05
CA LEU A 62 -9.95 4.36 6.04
C LEU A 62 -11.10 3.51 5.50
N MET A 63 -10.94 2.20 5.49
CA MET A 63 -11.96 1.27 5.00
C MET A 63 -12.87 0.72 6.11
N GLY A 64 -12.84 1.33 7.29
CA GLY A 64 -13.68 0.93 8.39
C GLY A 64 -13.22 -0.33 9.12
N GLY A 65 -11.92 -0.66 9.03
CA GLY A 65 -11.33 -1.81 9.71
C GLY A 65 -11.34 -3.11 8.90
N THR A 66 -11.85 -3.07 7.68
CA THR A 66 -11.91 -4.25 6.80
C THR A 66 -11.89 -3.83 5.35
N TRP A 67 -11.39 -4.68 4.49
CA TRP A 67 -11.49 -4.46 3.05
C TRP A 67 -12.59 -5.26 2.37
N GLU A 68 -13.35 -5.97 3.12
CA GLU A 68 -14.49 -6.72 2.57
C GLU A 68 -15.73 -5.86 2.47
#